data_ebcdc40df8e2d00525b6a910d135cb28
#
_entry.id   ebcdc40df8e2d00525b6a910d135cb28
#
_cell.length_a   1.000
_cell.length_b   1.000
_cell.length_c   1.000
_cell.angle_alpha   90.00
_cell.angle_beta   90.00
_cell.angle_gamma   90.00
#
_symmetry.space_group_name_H-M   'P 1'
#
loop_
_entity.id
_entity.type
_entity.pdbx_description
1 polymer ?
#
loop_
_entity_poly.entity_id
_entity_poly.type
_entity_poly.pdbx_seq_one_letter_code
_entity_poly.pdbx_strand_id
1 'polypeptide(L)'
;MQKKSLVVIDIQNDITKNYKEIIDNVNRAIDWAVENEIHVVYIRHYNLSDGTRTFKPNTRGSELVSDMKLVSTNIFEKSKGNALTSEDFADFIKKNEISEFYITGADAIACVKSTVFNMCKENYKVTVLPDCITSYDKRKIDEM
;
A
#
# COMPACT_ATOMS: atom_id res chain seq x y z
N MET A 1 0.63 15.09 14.87
CA MET A 1 0.21 14.35 13.66
C MET A 1 -1.23 13.91 13.75
N GLN A 2 -1.91 13.85 12.62
CA GLN A 2 -3.27 13.33 12.57
C GLN A 2 -3.30 11.84 12.93
N LYS A 3 -4.44 11.36 13.42
CA LYS A 3 -4.67 9.91 13.64
C LYS A 3 -5.11 9.24 12.35
N LYS A 4 -4.51 9.63 11.25
CA LYS A 4 -4.81 9.17 9.89
C LYS A 4 -3.53 8.74 9.20
N SER A 5 -3.64 7.79 8.29
CA SER A 5 -2.51 7.33 7.50
C SER A 5 -2.89 7.19 6.03
N LEU A 6 -2.01 7.65 5.17
CA LEU A 6 -2.02 7.30 3.75
C LEU A 6 -1.16 6.05 3.62
N VAL A 7 -1.73 4.97 3.09
CA VAL A 7 -1.04 3.69 2.93
C VAL A 7 -0.84 3.43 1.45
N VAL A 8 0.43 3.27 1.06
CA VAL A 8 0.79 2.94 -0.32
C VAL A 8 1.15 1.46 -0.36
N ILE A 9 0.34 0.66 -1.05
CA ILE A 9 0.45 -0.80 -1.03
C ILE A 9 1.17 -1.31 -2.29
N ASP A 10 2.30 -1.99 -2.08
CA ASP A 10 2.99 -2.81 -3.09
C ASP A 10 3.40 -2.10 -4.38
N ILE A 11 3.78 -0.83 -4.31
CA ILE A 11 4.34 -0.11 -5.47
C ILE A 11 5.83 -0.41 -5.55
N GLN A 12 6.14 -1.60 -6.02
CA GLN A 12 7.48 -2.18 -6.09
C GLN A 12 7.88 -2.45 -7.53
N ASN A 13 9.18 -2.65 -7.80
CA ASN A 13 9.66 -2.85 -9.16
C ASN A 13 9.04 -4.05 -9.87
N ASP A 14 8.73 -5.13 -9.14
CA ASP A 14 8.09 -6.32 -9.70
C ASP A 14 6.57 -6.18 -9.91
N ILE A 15 5.98 -5.02 -9.57
CA ILE A 15 4.56 -4.76 -9.79
C ILE A 15 4.26 -4.76 -11.29
N THR A 16 2.98 -4.89 -11.63
CA THR A 16 2.56 -4.89 -13.02
C THR A 16 3.01 -3.62 -13.74
N LYS A 17 3.17 -3.70 -15.06
CA LYS A 17 3.53 -2.54 -15.89
C LYS A 17 2.57 -1.36 -15.76
N ASN A 18 1.41 -1.57 -15.15
CA ASN A 18 0.38 -0.55 -15.02
C ASN A 18 0.64 0.47 -13.90
N TYR A 19 1.64 0.24 -13.03
CA TYR A 19 1.88 1.17 -11.92
C TYR A 19 2.19 2.60 -12.42
N LYS A 20 2.77 2.72 -13.60
CA LYS A 20 3.14 4.03 -14.16
C LYS A 20 1.95 4.94 -14.38
N GLU A 21 0.76 4.37 -14.55
CA GLU A 21 -0.47 5.16 -14.75
C GLU A 21 -0.86 5.93 -13.51
N ILE A 22 -0.54 5.40 -12.35
CA ILE A 22 -0.98 5.97 -11.08
C ILE A 22 0.11 6.70 -10.33
N ILE A 23 1.37 6.60 -10.76
CA ILE A 23 2.49 7.11 -9.96
C ILE A 23 2.39 8.62 -9.70
N ASP A 24 1.97 9.40 -10.67
CA ASP A 24 1.80 10.84 -10.48
C ASP A 24 0.68 11.14 -9.49
N ASN A 25 -0.41 10.38 -9.57
CA ASN A 25 -1.53 10.52 -8.65
C ASN A 25 -1.13 10.10 -7.23
N VAL A 26 -0.37 9.01 -7.10
CA VAL A 26 0.15 8.57 -5.80
C VAL A 26 1.06 9.64 -5.20
N ASN A 27 1.95 10.21 -6.01
CA ASN A 27 2.84 11.28 -5.54
C ASN A 27 2.06 12.53 -5.10
N ARG A 28 0.99 12.88 -5.81
CA ARG A 28 0.11 13.98 -5.38
C ARG A 28 -0.59 13.67 -4.06
N ALA A 29 -1.03 12.43 -3.88
CA ALA A 29 -1.64 12.01 -2.61
C ALA A 29 -0.62 12.07 -1.47
N ILE A 30 0.62 11.68 -1.73
CA ILE A 30 1.71 11.77 -0.75
C ILE A 30 1.96 13.24 -0.35
N ASP A 31 2.03 14.14 -1.32
CA ASP A 31 2.20 15.58 -1.04
C ASP A 31 1.04 16.12 -0.19
N TRP A 32 -0.18 15.74 -0.54
CA TRP A 32 -1.37 16.12 0.22
C TRP A 32 -1.30 15.61 1.67
N ALA A 33 -0.87 14.38 1.86
CA ALA A 33 -0.75 13.80 3.20
C ALA A 33 0.29 14.56 4.03
N VAL A 34 1.44 14.88 3.43
CA VAL A 34 2.48 15.65 4.12
C VAL A 34 1.95 17.03 4.53
N GLU A 35 1.26 17.72 3.63
CA GLU A 35 0.70 19.05 3.90
C GLU A 35 -0.35 19.02 5.03
N ASN A 36 -1.04 17.91 5.20
CA ASN A 36 -2.09 17.76 6.20
C ASN A 36 -1.63 16.98 7.44
N GLU A 37 -0.34 16.75 7.58
CA GLU A 37 0.27 16.05 8.71
C GLU A 37 -0.31 14.64 8.91
N ILE A 38 -0.63 13.97 7.80
CA ILE A 38 -1.10 12.59 7.77
C ILE A 38 0.11 11.67 7.63
N HIS A 39 0.17 10.60 8.41
CA HIS A 39 1.27 9.64 8.32
C HIS A 39 1.30 8.98 6.96
N VAL A 40 2.48 8.92 6.32
CA VAL A 40 2.65 8.21 5.06
C VAL A 40 3.34 6.88 5.35
N VAL A 41 2.71 5.79 4.92
CA VAL A 41 3.16 4.42 5.15
C VAL A 41 3.30 3.71 3.81
N TYR A 42 4.40 2.99 3.64
CA TYR A 42 4.68 2.19 2.45
C TYR A 42 4.67 0.72 2.84
N ILE A 43 3.88 -0.08 2.14
CA ILE A 43 3.82 -1.53 2.36
C ILE A 43 4.56 -2.22 1.21
N ARG A 44 5.46 -3.15 1.56
CA ARG A 44 6.17 -3.99 0.59
C ARG A 44 5.73 -5.43 0.76
N HIS A 45 5.46 -6.08 -0.35
CA HIS A 45 5.11 -7.50 -0.35
C HIS A 45 6.35 -8.34 -0.60
N TYR A 46 6.55 -9.37 0.22
CA TYR A 46 7.61 -10.35 0.03
C TYR A 46 6.98 -11.73 -0.20
N ASN A 47 7.32 -12.36 -1.32
CA ASN A 47 6.95 -13.73 -1.58
C ASN A 47 8.00 -14.67 -0.97
N LEU A 48 7.59 -15.43 0.03
CA LEU A 48 8.46 -16.36 0.73
C LEU A 48 8.34 -17.79 0.20
N SER A 49 7.36 -18.05 -0.68
CA SER A 49 7.11 -19.37 -1.24
C SER A 49 8.18 -19.75 -2.27
N ASP A 50 8.63 -21.00 -2.22
CA ASP A 50 9.53 -21.55 -3.23
C ASP A 50 8.84 -21.52 -4.59
N GLY A 51 9.63 -21.30 -5.65
CA GLY A 51 9.11 -21.30 -7.01
C GLY A 51 8.56 -19.95 -7.50
N THR A 52 8.36 -18.97 -6.62
CA THR A 52 8.00 -17.61 -7.06
C THR A 52 9.26 -16.84 -7.43
N ARG A 53 9.15 -15.94 -8.43
CA ARG A 53 10.28 -15.14 -8.91
C ARG A 53 10.15 -13.66 -8.60
N THR A 54 8.93 -13.20 -8.26
CA THR A 54 8.64 -11.79 -8.01
C THR A 54 8.59 -11.52 -6.52
N PHE A 55 8.87 -10.28 -6.13
CA PHE A 55 8.80 -9.80 -4.75
C PHE A 55 9.66 -10.61 -3.77
N LYS A 56 10.78 -11.17 -4.23
CA LYS A 56 11.67 -11.92 -3.34
C LYS A 56 12.45 -10.95 -2.44
N PRO A 57 12.60 -11.26 -1.14
CA PRO A 57 13.40 -10.41 -0.23
C PRO A 57 14.80 -10.17 -0.76
N ASN A 58 15.32 -8.97 -0.54
CA ASN A 58 16.66 -8.56 -0.92
C ASN A 58 16.94 -8.56 -2.43
N THR A 59 15.89 -8.49 -3.25
CA THR A 59 16.03 -8.35 -4.71
C THR A 59 15.64 -6.96 -5.14
N ARG A 60 16.15 -6.52 -6.29
CA ARG A 60 15.78 -5.24 -6.89
C ARG A 60 14.28 -5.20 -7.21
N GLY A 61 13.71 -6.33 -7.59
CA GLY A 61 12.28 -6.44 -7.90
C GLY A 61 11.39 -6.12 -6.71
N SER A 62 11.84 -6.42 -5.49
CA SER A 62 11.08 -6.14 -4.27
C SER A 62 11.21 -4.71 -3.77
N GLU A 63 12.12 -3.92 -4.33
CA GLU A 63 12.30 -2.53 -3.91
C GLU A 63 11.14 -1.66 -4.37
N LEU A 64 10.83 -0.62 -3.59
CA LEU A 64 9.85 0.39 -3.98
C LEU A 64 10.34 1.11 -5.24
N VAL A 65 9.41 1.47 -6.13
CA VAL A 65 9.80 2.11 -7.39
C VAL A 65 10.42 3.49 -7.13
N SER A 66 11.49 3.78 -7.88
CA SER A 66 12.27 5.01 -7.67
C SER A 66 11.52 6.30 -8.01
N ASP A 67 10.51 6.22 -8.87
CA ASP A 67 9.70 7.38 -9.26
C ASP A 67 8.71 7.83 -8.17
N MET A 68 8.53 7.02 -7.13
CA MET A 68 7.64 7.33 -6.02
C MET A 68 8.38 8.15 -4.97
N LYS A 69 7.69 9.18 -4.45
CA LYS A 69 8.25 10.00 -3.36
C LYS A 69 8.33 9.19 -2.06
N LEU A 70 9.49 9.16 -1.45
CA LEU A 70 9.69 8.55 -0.13
C LEU A 70 9.85 9.68 0.89
N VAL A 71 8.80 9.96 1.63
CA VAL A 71 8.76 11.08 2.57
C VAL A 71 8.85 10.64 4.04
N SER A 72 8.86 9.32 4.29
CA SER A 72 8.97 8.77 5.64
C SER A 72 9.73 7.45 5.63
N THR A 73 10.13 7.01 6.81
CA THR A 73 10.77 5.70 7.00
C THR A 73 9.77 4.62 7.42
N ASN A 74 8.47 4.92 7.35
CA ASN A 74 7.41 3.97 7.71
C ASN A 74 7.20 2.97 6.58
N ILE A 75 8.16 2.06 6.42
CA ILE A 75 8.16 1.03 5.39
C ILE A 75 8.01 -0.31 6.10
N PHE A 76 6.93 -1.04 5.81
CA PHE A 76 6.62 -2.31 6.47
C PHE A 76 6.45 -3.41 5.44
N GLU A 77 6.93 -4.60 5.76
CA GLU A 77 6.88 -5.77 4.89
C GLU A 77 5.75 -6.71 5.31
N LYS A 78 5.13 -7.34 4.32
CA LYS A 78 4.13 -8.40 4.52
C LYS A 78 4.39 -9.53 3.54
N SER A 79 3.91 -10.72 3.86
CA SER A 79 3.98 -11.89 2.98
C SER A 79 2.60 -12.45 2.61
N LYS A 80 1.55 -11.77 3.03
CA LYS A 80 0.15 -12.11 2.71
C LYS A 80 -0.53 -10.87 2.12
N GLY A 81 -1.70 -11.08 1.50
CA GLY A 81 -2.42 -9.97 0.85
C GLY A 81 -2.82 -8.87 1.81
N ASN A 82 -3.31 -9.22 3.00
CA ASN A 82 -3.74 -8.25 4.01
C ASN A 82 -2.54 -7.60 4.70
N ALA A 83 -2.38 -6.29 4.56
CA ALA A 83 -1.28 -5.55 5.16
C ALA A 83 -1.32 -5.59 6.70
N LEU A 84 -2.49 -5.78 7.29
CA LEU A 84 -2.61 -5.88 8.75
C LEU A 84 -1.91 -7.12 9.33
N THR A 85 -1.52 -8.08 8.48
CA THR A 85 -0.73 -9.23 8.93
C THR A 85 0.72 -8.88 9.21
N SER A 86 1.20 -7.71 8.79
CA SER A 86 2.51 -7.21 9.17
C SER A 86 2.45 -6.77 10.63
N GLU A 87 3.22 -7.43 11.49
CA GLU A 87 3.26 -7.07 12.91
C GLU A 87 3.77 -5.66 13.13
N ASP A 88 4.78 -5.24 12.36
CA ASP A 88 5.35 -3.90 12.49
C ASP A 88 4.35 -2.83 12.09
N PHE A 89 3.55 -3.07 11.04
CA PHE A 89 2.49 -2.15 10.65
C PHE A 89 1.39 -2.10 11.72
N ALA A 90 0.98 -3.25 12.24
CA ALA A 90 -0.03 -3.32 13.30
C ALA A 90 0.44 -2.56 14.54
N ASP A 91 1.70 -2.70 14.92
CA ASP A 91 2.28 -1.96 16.06
C ASP A 91 2.31 -0.45 15.79
N PHE A 92 2.64 -0.05 14.57
CA PHE A 92 2.63 1.37 14.16
C PHE A 92 1.22 1.96 14.30
N ILE A 93 0.21 1.24 13.83
CA ILE A 93 -1.19 1.67 13.93
C ILE A 93 -1.58 1.91 15.39
N LYS A 94 -1.23 0.94 16.25
CA LYS A 94 -1.57 1.00 17.67
C LYS A 94 -0.82 2.13 18.37
N LYS A 95 0.49 2.24 18.14
CA LYS A 95 1.34 3.26 18.76
C LYS A 95 0.89 4.67 18.43
N ASN A 96 0.46 4.90 17.20
CA ASN A 96 0.06 6.22 16.71
C ASN A 96 -1.45 6.43 16.76
N GLU A 97 -2.21 5.47 17.29
CA GLU A 97 -3.66 5.54 17.44
C GLU A 97 -4.37 5.85 16.13
N ILE A 98 -3.88 5.25 15.02
CA ILE A 98 -4.48 5.48 13.71
C ILE A 98 -5.87 4.85 13.66
N SER A 99 -6.84 5.63 13.20
CA SER A 99 -8.24 5.19 13.10
C SER A 99 -8.82 5.37 11.69
N GLU A 100 -8.14 6.08 10.84
CA GLU A 100 -8.60 6.35 9.47
C GLU A 100 -7.47 6.14 8.47
N PHE A 101 -7.80 5.49 7.35
CA PHE A 101 -6.82 5.15 6.30
C PHE A 101 -7.29 5.65 4.95
N TYR A 102 -6.33 6.17 4.18
CA TYR A 102 -6.47 6.46 2.75
C TYR A 102 -5.60 5.44 2.01
N ILE A 103 -6.19 4.68 1.10
CA ILE A 103 -5.53 3.52 0.48
C ILE A 103 -5.20 3.79 -0.98
N THR A 104 -3.95 3.53 -1.32
CA THR A 104 -3.41 3.61 -2.69
C THR A 104 -2.61 2.35 -2.97
N GLY A 105 -2.30 2.11 -4.24
CA GLY A 105 -1.35 1.07 -4.62
C GLY A 105 -1.91 -0.02 -5.50
N ALA A 106 -1.40 -1.24 -5.32
CA ALA A 106 -1.73 -2.41 -6.14
C ALA A 106 -1.60 -3.70 -5.31
N ASP A 107 -2.13 -4.79 -5.72
CA ASP A 107 -3.08 -4.98 -6.82
C ASP A 107 -4.49 -4.68 -6.30
N ALA A 108 -5.27 -3.93 -7.07
CA ALA A 108 -6.59 -3.46 -6.62
C ALA A 108 -7.53 -4.60 -6.21
N ILE A 109 -7.48 -5.71 -6.94
CA ILE A 109 -8.36 -6.86 -6.69
C ILE A 109 -7.74 -7.90 -5.75
N ALA A 110 -6.52 -7.69 -5.28
CA ALA A 110 -5.80 -8.62 -4.41
C ALA A 110 -5.37 -7.93 -3.10
N CYS A 111 -4.13 -7.44 -3.03
CA CYS A 111 -3.60 -6.87 -1.78
C CYS A 111 -4.37 -5.65 -1.30
N VAL A 112 -4.78 -4.76 -2.21
CA VAL A 112 -5.59 -3.59 -1.85
C VAL A 112 -6.95 -4.03 -1.31
N LYS A 113 -7.66 -4.87 -2.06
CA LYS A 113 -8.99 -5.36 -1.67
C LYS A 113 -8.94 -6.09 -0.32
N SER A 114 -7.98 -6.98 -0.14
CA SER A 114 -7.83 -7.75 1.10
C SER A 114 -7.57 -6.83 2.29
N THR A 115 -6.69 -5.84 2.13
CA THR A 115 -6.36 -4.91 3.19
C THR A 115 -7.57 -4.05 3.56
N VAL A 116 -8.26 -3.50 2.56
CA VAL A 116 -9.47 -2.67 2.79
C VAL A 116 -10.54 -3.47 3.50
N PHE A 117 -10.82 -4.70 3.04
CA PHE A 117 -11.82 -5.56 3.65
C PHE A 117 -11.51 -5.81 5.13
N ASN A 118 -10.27 -6.14 5.45
CA ASN A 118 -9.88 -6.43 6.83
C ASN A 118 -9.85 -5.17 7.71
N MET A 119 -9.48 -4.02 7.17
CA MET A 119 -9.56 -2.76 7.90
C MET A 119 -11.01 -2.41 8.25
N CYS A 120 -11.92 -2.58 7.30
CA CYS A 120 -13.35 -2.34 7.55
C CYS A 120 -13.89 -3.30 8.60
N LYS A 121 -13.44 -4.55 8.56
CA LYS A 121 -13.83 -5.57 9.53
C LYS A 121 -13.38 -5.21 10.95
N GLU A 122 -12.24 -4.52 11.07
CA GLU A 122 -11.72 -4.02 12.35
C GLU A 122 -12.30 -2.66 12.74
N ASN A 123 -13.31 -2.18 12.01
CA ASN A 123 -14.01 -0.92 12.26
C ASN A 123 -13.19 0.35 12.02
N TYR A 124 -12.13 0.27 11.23
CA TYR A 124 -11.41 1.46 10.78
C TYR A 124 -12.22 2.18 9.70
N LYS A 125 -12.08 3.50 9.66
CA LYS A 125 -12.61 4.30 8.55
C LYS A 125 -11.61 4.21 7.40
N VAL A 126 -12.08 3.79 6.21
CA VAL A 126 -11.20 3.56 5.06
C VAL A 126 -11.75 4.28 3.84
N THR A 127 -10.88 5.01 3.17
CA THR A 127 -11.18 5.65 1.88
C THR A 127 -10.16 5.14 0.86
N VAL A 128 -10.64 4.49 -0.18
CA VAL A 128 -9.79 4.12 -1.32
C VAL A 128 -9.75 5.30 -2.27
N LEU A 129 -8.54 5.68 -2.72
CA LEU A 129 -8.35 6.76 -3.68
C LEU A 129 -8.37 6.16 -5.10
N PRO A 130 -9.48 6.31 -5.85
CA PRO A 130 -9.66 5.56 -7.11
C PRO A 130 -8.59 5.83 -8.16
N ASP A 131 -8.07 7.06 -8.20
CA ASP A 131 -7.04 7.45 -9.17
C ASP A 131 -5.65 6.96 -8.78
N CYS A 132 -5.53 6.35 -7.61
CA CYS A 132 -4.25 5.92 -7.04
C CYS A 132 -4.14 4.41 -6.90
N ILE A 133 -5.05 3.63 -7.49
CA ILE A 133 -5.00 2.17 -7.47
C ILE A 133 -4.90 1.62 -8.88
N THR A 134 -4.25 0.47 -9.03
CA THR A 134 -4.17 -0.23 -10.30
C THR A 134 -4.17 -1.73 -10.10
N SER A 135 -4.41 -2.47 -11.17
CA SER A 135 -4.41 -3.92 -11.15
C SER A 135 -3.77 -4.46 -12.42
N TYR A 136 -3.28 -5.69 -12.34
CA TYR A 136 -2.82 -6.44 -13.51
C TYR A 136 -3.93 -6.59 -14.54
N ASP A 137 -5.14 -6.92 -14.09
CA ASP A 137 -6.32 -7.00 -14.95
C ASP A 137 -7.31 -5.89 -14.55
N LYS A 138 -7.26 -4.78 -15.27
CA LYS A 138 -8.08 -3.61 -15.00
C LYS A 138 -9.58 -3.85 -15.12
N ARG A 139 -9.97 -4.85 -15.91
CA ARG A 139 -11.40 -5.15 -16.08
C ARG A 139 -12.06 -5.56 -14.78
N LYS A 140 -11.27 -6.02 -13.81
CA LYS A 140 -11.78 -6.50 -12.52
C LYS A 140 -11.84 -5.42 -11.44
N ILE A 141 -11.30 -4.22 -11.71
CA ILE A 141 -11.32 -3.14 -10.72
C ILE A 141 -12.76 -2.76 -10.36
N ASP A 142 -13.63 -2.67 -11.35
CA ASP A 142 -15.02 -2.30 -11.14
C ASP A 142 -15.83 -3.35 -10.36
N GLU A 143 -15.30 -4.54 -10.19
CA GLU A 143 -15.94 -5.61 -9.43
C GLU A 143 -15.69 -5.49 -7.91
N MET A 144 -14.87 -4.55 -7.51
CA MET A 144 -14.63 -4.29 -6.10
C MET A 144 -15.89 -3.69 -5.45
#